data_1a3b6bb6e026387525e29c45cf52e6bc
#
_entry.id   1a3b6bb6e026387525e29c45cf52e6bc
#
_cell.length_a   1.000
_cell.length_b   1.000
_cell.length_c   1.000
_cell.angle_alpha   90.00
_cell.angle_beta   90.00
_cell.angle_gamma   90.00
#
_symmetry.space_group_name_H-M   'P 1'
#
loop_
_entity.id
_entity.type
_entity.pdbx_description
1 polymer ?
#
loop_
_entity_poly.entity_id
_entity_poly.type
_entity_poly.pdbx_seq_one_letter_code
_entity_poly.pdbx_strand_id
1 'polypeptide(L)'
;RAELNSSNVTKTAQAYDNSDSGGFKSYAITWKDIRKQLYDSQYFGEELKRKSLVKDVLPQDIKNIENAEEKAAAILKFVQKNYTWNKNYGEAVQEEGGIRSLLNTKVGNSGEINLLLIMLMKSAGLEAEPLVLATIRNGLLMDHSPSIAQLNYVVAFVDIKGKPFLYDATSKLTVPNMIRPS
;
A
#
# COMPACT_ATOMS: atom_id res chain seq x y z
N ARG A 1 -18.03 10.46 -4.56
CA ARG A 1 -17.12 11.33 -3.77
C ARG A 1 -17.33 10.96 -2.31
N ALA A 2 -16.43 10.15 -1.75
CA ALA A 2 -16.34 10.00 -0.30
C ALA A 2 -15.28 10.99 0.17
N GLU A 3 -15.72 12.11 0.71
CA GLU A 3 -14.87 13.01 1.46
C GLU A 3 -14.60 12.35 2.83
N LEU A 4 -13.35 12.01 3.09
CA LEU A 4 -12.89 11.60 4.40
C LEU A 4 -12.93 12.81 5.33
N ASN A 5 -14.05 13.02 5.97
CA ASN A 5 -14.20 14.04 7.01
C ASN A 5 -13.67 13.48 8.34
N SER A 6 -12.49 13.95 8.74
CA SER A 6 -11.71 13.44 9.89
C SER A 6 -12.22 13.91 11.27
N SER A 7 -13.43 14.43 11.35
CA SER A 7 -13.89 15.14 12.55
C SER A 7 -14.99 14.48 13.35
N ASN A 8 -15.12 13.17 13.47
CA ASN A 8 -16.00 12.59 14.49
C ASN A 8 -15.95 11.07 14.54
N VAL A 9 -14.85 10.48 14.99
CA VAL A 9 -14.89 9.08 15.42
C VAL A 9 -14.07 8.87 16.68
N THR A 10 -14.74 9.05 17.80
CA THR A 10 -14.23 8.57 19.09
C THR A 10 -15.21 7.54 19.59
N LYS A 11 -14.89 6.27 19.51
CA LYS A 11 -15.56 5.23 20.33
C LYS A 11 -14.55 4.23 20.87
N THR A 12 -14.62 4.07 22.10
CA THR A 12 -13.85 3.54 23.21
C THR A 12 -13.84 2.01 23.25
N ALA A 13 -12.66 1.42 23.19
CA ALA A 13 -12.43 0.13 23.85
C ALA A 13 -12.02 0.44 25.32
N GLN A 14 -12.79 -0.02 26.30
CA GLN A 14 -12.47 0.14 27.70
C GLN A 14 -11.63 -1.06 28.15
N ALA A 15 -10.37 -0.80 28.50
CA ALA A 15 -9.55 -1.76 29.25
C ALA A 15 -9.58 -1.35 30.74
N TYR A 16 -9.86 -2.30 31.63
CA TYR A 16 -9.76 -2.09 33.06
C TYR A 16 -8.28 -2.17 33.48
N ASP A 17 -7.75 -1.08 33.98
CA ASP A 17 -6.48 -1.07 34.69
C ASP A 17 -6.76 -1.12 36.20
N ASN A 18 -6.22 -2.15 36.87
CA ASN A 18 -6.36 -2.37 38.32
C ASN A 18 -5.37 -1.51 39.14
N SER A 19 -4.96 -0.36 38.66
CA SER A 19 -4.19 0.59 39.47
C SER A 19 -5.13 1.52 40.25
N ASP A 20 -4.86 1.68 41.52
CA ASP A 20 -5.64 2.24 42.64
C ASP A 20 -5.97 3.76 42.54
N SER A 21 -6.11 4.29 41.35
CA SER A 21 -6.61 5.64 41.08
C SER A 21 -7.62 5.59 39.94
N GLY A 22 -8.91 5.56 40.28
CA GLY A 22 -10.07 5.36 39.38
C GLY A 22 -10.21 6.31 38.20
N GLY A 23 -9.27 6.28 37.28
CA GLY A 23 -9.33 6.96 36.00
C GLY A 23 -9.40 5.97 34.85
N PHE A 24 -10.51 5.97 34.10
CA PHE A 24 -10.61 5.22 32.86
C PHE A 24 -9.70 5.83 31.80
N LYS A 25 -8.62 5.13 31.40
CA LYS A 25 -7.86 5.48 30.20
C LYS A 25 -8.54 4.83 29.00
N SER A 26 -9.18 5.64 28.18
CA SER A 26 -9.69 5.21 26.88
C SER A 26 -8.55 5.12 25.88
N TYR A 27 -8.26 3.93 25.39
CA TYR A 27 -7.33 3.70 24.27
C TYR A 27 -8.17 3.53 23.00
N ALA A 28 -8.66 4.63 22.46
CA ALA A 28 -9.26 4.60 21.12
C ALA A 28 -8.14 4.50 20.08
N ILE A 29 -8.07 3.38 19.37
CA ILE A 29 -7.20 3.21 18.20
C ILE A 29 -7.79 4.08 17.08
N THR A 30 -6.96 4.89 16.45
CA THR A 30 -7.35 5.75 15.33
C THR A 30 -6.74 5.23 14.02
N TRP A 31 -7.27 5.66 12.86
CA TRP A 31 -6.64 5.38 11.56
C TRP A 31 -5.21 5.93 11.47
N LYS A 32 -4.90 6.98 12.23
CA LYS A 32 -3.53 7.51 12.33
C LYS A 32 -2.59 6.51 13.02
N ASP A 33 -3.08 5.80 14.04
CA ASP A 33 -2.31 4.76 14.73
C ASP A 33 -2.11 3.54 13.84
N ILE A 34 -3.13 3.13 13.09
CA ILE A 34 -3.02 2.07 12.08
C ILE A 34 -1.98 2.43 11.02
N ARG A 35 -2.04 3.66 10.49
CA ARG A 35 -1.04 4.16 9.55
C ARG A 35 0.36 4.09 10.14
N LYS A 36 0.55 4.57 11.37
CA LYS A 36 1.85 4.50 12.06
C LYS A 36 2.33 3.05 12.18
N GLN A 37 1.46 2.14 12.63
CA GLN A 37 1.78 0.72 12.76
C GLN A 37 2.23 0.11 11.42
N LEU A 38 1.58 0.43 10.30
CA LEU A 38 2.00 -0.01 8.97
C LEU A 38 3.39 0.53 8.59
N TYR A 39 3.61 1.83 8.78
CA TYR A 39 4.90 2.45 8.42
C TYR A 39 6.06 2.05 9.33
N ASP A 40 5.80 1.65 10.57
CA ASP A 40 6.79 1.12 11.52
C ASP A 40 7.07 -0.39 11.28
N SER A 41 6.23 -1.06 10.49
CA SER A 41 6.38 -2.49 10.19
C SER A 41 7.57 -2.75 9.25
N GLN A 42 8.36 -3.77 9.58
CA GLN A 42 9.45 -4.26 8.72
C GLN A 42 8.94 -4.86 7.40
N TYR A 43 7.67 -5.30 7.36
CA TYR A 43 7.05 -5.92 6.20
C TYR A 43 6.35 -4.92 5.26
N PHE A 44 6.30 -3.65 5.66
CA PHE A 44 5.65 -2.59 4.89
C PHE A 44 6.53 -1.34 4.79
N GLY A 45 6.59 -0.52 5.85
CA GLY A 45 7.27 0.76 5.80
C GLY A 45 8.79 0.63 5.65
N GLU A 46 9.42 -0.35 6.31
CA GLU A 46 10.86 -0.60 6.17
C GLU A 46 11.20 -1.13 4.76
N GLU A 47 10.35 -1.97 4.15
CA GLU A 47 10.54 -2.39 2.76
C GLU A 47 10.50 -1.20 1.79
N LEU A 48 9.55 -0.26 1.95
CA LEU A 48 9.46 0.95 1.13
C LEU A 48 10.70 1.86 1.23
N LYS A 49 11.44 1.81 2.32
CA LYS A 49 12.67 2.58 2.53
C LYS A 49 13.89 1.97 1.81
N ARG A 50 13.84 0.72 1.36
CA ARG A 50 14.96 -0.03 0.75
C ARG A 50 15.18 0.35 -0.71
N LYS A 51 15.38 1.64 -0.99
CA LYS A 51 15.54 2.21 -2.35
C LYS A 51 16.63 1.54 -3.18
N SER A 52 17.69 1.05 -2.52
CA SER A 52 18.80 0.36 -3.19
C SER A 52 18.40 -0.91 -3.92
N LEU A 53 17.34 -1.60 -3.47
CA LEU A 53 16.85 -2.83 -4.11
C LEU A 53 16.30 -2.60 -5.52
N VAL A 54 15.79 -1.41 -5.79
CA VAL A 54 15.07 -1.11 -7.05
C VAL A 54 15.83 -0.17 -7.97
N LYS A 55 17.04 0.28 -7.56
CA LYS A 55 17.82 1.28 -8.28
C LYS A 55 18.06 0.92 -9.75
N ASP A 56 18.38 -0.35 -10.01
CA ASP A 56 18.78 -0.86 -11.34
C ASP A 56 17.72 -1.78 -11.97
N VAL A 57 16.50 -1.82 -11.41
CA VAL A 57 15.42 -2.69 -11.89
C VAL A 57 14.73 -2.13 -13.12
N LEU A 58 14.50 -0.80 -13.16
CA LEU A 58 13.85 -0.17 -14.30
C LEU A 58 14.84 0.07 -15.44
N PRO A 59 14.46 -0.25 -16.69
CA PRO A 59 15.19 0.14 -17.89
C PRO A 59 15.35 1.66 -18.01
N GLN A 60 16.43 2.09 -18.61
CA GLN A 60 16.77 3.52 -18.70
C GLN A 60 15.81 4.31 -19.60
N ASP A 61 15.29 3.69 -20.64
CA ASP A 61 14.25 4.28 -21.51
C ASP A 61 12.99 4.65 -20.73
N ILE A 62 12.54 3.82 -19.80
CA ILE A 62 11.40 4.14 -18.93
C ILE A 62 11.74 5.29 -17.96
N LYS A 63 12.95 5.28 -17.38
CA LYS A 63 13.41 6.37 -16.49
C LYS A 63 13.44 7.72 -17.19
N ASN A 64 13.79 7.73 -18.47
CA ASN A 64 13.95 8.95 -19.28
C ASN A 64 12.63 9.51 -19.84
N ILE A 65 11.49 8.83 -19.68
CA ILE A 65 10.19 9.39 -20.08
C ILE A 65 9.95 10.68 -19.29
N GLU A 66 9.74 11.80 -19.99
CA GLU A 66 9.52 13.11 -19.32
C GLU A 66 8.09 13.25 -18.80
N ASN A 67 7.11 12.81 -19.59
CA ASN A 67 5.71 12.89 -19.19
C ASN A 67 5.42 11.94 -18.01
N ALA A 68 4.95 12.50 -16.88
CA ALA A 68 4.73 11.75 -15.65
C ALA A 68 3.63 10.67 -15.77
N GLU A 69 2.54 10.96 -16.52
CA GLU A 69 1.47 9.98 -16.74
C GLU A 69 1.95 8.80 -17.60
N GLU A 70 2.68 9.10 -18.69
CA GLU A 70 3.27 8.07 -19.55
C GLU A 70 4.32 7.24 -18.80
N LYS A 71 5.16 7.89 -17.99
CA LYS A 71 6.16 7.23 -17.14
C LYS A 71 5.49 6.27 -16.16
N ALA A 72 4.46 6.72 -15.44
CA ALA A 72 3.71 5.89 -14.50
C ALA A 72 3.05 4.69 -15.21
N ALA A 73 2.44 4.91 -16.39
CA ALA A 73 1.84 3.85 -17.19
C ALA A 73 2.89 2.85 -17.72
N ALA A 74 4.08 3.32 -18.11
CA ALA A 74 5.18 2.47 -18.55
C ALA A 74 5.72 1.60 -17.40
N ILE A 75 5.86 2.17 -16.20
CA ILE A 75 6.28 1.43 -15.00
C ILE A 75 5.22 0.38 -14.63
N LEU A 76 3.92 0.73 -14.67
CA LEU A 76 2.84 -0.24 -14.47
C LEU A 76 2.98 -1.43 -15.42
N LYS A 77 3.08 -1.17 -16.74
CA LYS A 77 3.25 -2.21 -17.76
C LYS A 77 4.51 -3.05 -17.54
N PHE A 78 5.60 -2.41 -17.12
CA PHE A 78 6.84 -3.12 -16.80
C PHE A 78 6.63 -4.13 -15.66
N VAL A 79 5.98 -3.73 -14.56
CA VAL A 79 5.68 -4.62 -13.44
C VAL A 79 4.73 -5.73 -13.88
N GLN A 80 3.64 -5.41 -14.55
CA GLN A 80 2.66 -6.37 -15.07
C GLN A 80 3.27 -7.41 -16.01
N LYS A 81 4.28 -7.04 -16.81
CA LYS A 81 4.97 -7.94 -17.74
C LYS A 81 5.93 -8.88 -17.03
N ASN A 82 6.66 -8.39 -16.02
CA ASN A 82 7.79 -9.10 -15.44
C ASN A 82 7.46 -9.83 -14.14
N TYR A 83 6.33 -9.52 -13.49
CA TYR A 83 5.95 -10.12 -12.20
C TYR A 83 4.57 -10.74 -12.29
N THR A 84 4.37 -11.82 -11.55
CA THR A 84 3.12 -12.59 -11.56
C THR A 84 2.54 -12.65 -10.15
N TRP A 85 1.27 -12.27 -10.02
CA TRP A 85 0.53 -12.41 -8.79
C TRP A 85 0.20 -13.89 -8.52
N ASN A 86 0.54 -14.39 -7.32
CA ASN A 86 0.29 -15.75 -6.88
C ASN A 86 -1.15 -16.00 -6.39
N LYS A 87 -2.02 -14.98 -6.53
CA LYS A 87 -3.44 -14.93 -6.11
C LYS A 87 -3.66 -14.86 -4.59
N ASN A 88 -2.60 -14.70 -3.80
CA ASN A 88 -2.70 -14.40 -2.39
C ASN A 88 -2.88 -12.89 -2.20
N TYR A 89 -3.87 -12.51 -1.40
CA TYR A 89 -4.07 -11.13 -0.98
C TYR A 89 -3.12 -10.78 0.16
N GLY A 90 -2.73 -9.52 0.24
CA GLY A 90 -1.93 -8.97 1.31
C GLY A 90 -1.67 -7.49 1.05
N GLU A 91 -1.57 -6.70 2.11
CA GLU A 91 -1.17 -5.30 2.09
C GLU A 91 0.35 -5.12 2.22
N ALA A 92 1.05 -6.18 2.63
CA ALA A 92 2.48 -6.17 2.97
C ALA A 92 3.23 -7.32 2.29
N VAL A 93 4.55 -7.36 2.44
CA VAL A 93 5.38 -8.49 2.01
C VAL A 93 5.24 -9.66 2.97
N GLN A 94 5.51 -10.88 2.48
CA GLN A 94 5.62 -12.06 3.34
C GLN A 94 6.95 -12.06 4.12
N GLU A 95 7.01 -12.81 5.22
CA GLU A 95 8.15 -12.81 6.15
C GLU A 95 9.48 -13.18 5.48
N GLU A 96 9.48 -14.13 4.54
CA GLU A 96 10.70 -14.61 3.90
C GLU A 96 11.11 -13.78 2.68
N GLY A 97 12.12 -12.93 2.84
CA GLY A 97 12.84 -12.27 1.76
C GLY A 97 12.22 -10.99 1.21
N GLY A 98 10.95 -10.71 1.45
CA GLY A 98 10.30 -9.46 1.04
C GLY A 98 10.45 -9.14 -0.45
N ILE A 99 10.63 -7.87 -0.77
CA ILE A 99 10.82 -7.39 -2.16
C ILE A 99 12.05 -8.03 -2.84
N ARG A 100 13.10 -8.38 -2.09
CA ARG A 100 14.26 -9.08 -2.64
C ARG A 100 13.88 -10.46 -3.20
N SER A 101 13.03 -11.20 -2.48
CA SER A 101 12.52 -12.49 -2.95
C SER A 101 11.70 -12.32 -4.23
N LEU A 102 10.79 -11.34 -4.26
CA LEU A 102 10.00 -11.00 -5.45
C LEU A 102 10.88 -10.65 -6.66
N LEU A 103 11.95 -9.89 -6.47
CA LEU A 103 12.89 -9.55 -7.56
C LEU A 103 13.55 -10.79 -8.17
N ASN A 104 13.79 -11.83 -7.38
CA ASN A 104 14.41 -13.08 -7.83
C ASN A 104 13.37 -14.04 -8.45
N THR A 105 12.29 -14.32 -7.73
CA THR A 105 11.28 -15.34 -8.10
C THR A 105 10.32 -14.86 -9.18
N LYS A 106 10.10 -13.53 -9.30
CA LYS A 106 9.11 -12.89 -10.17
C LYS A 106 7.65 -13.26 -9.83
N VAL A 107 7.42 -13.89 -8.70
CA VAL A 107 6.09 -14.30 -8.23
C VAL A 107 5.90 -13.83 -6.80
N GLY A 108 4.79 -13.17 -6.51
CA GLY A 108 4.51 -12.64 -5.18
C GLY A 108 3.03 -12.41 -4.91
N ASN A 109 2.70 -12.01 -3.67
CA ASN A 109 1.36 -11.63 -3.28
C ASN A 109 0.99 -10.23 -3.80
N SER A 110 -0.25 -9.79 -3.58
CA SER A 110 -0.71 -8.47 -4.04
C SER A 110 0.08 -7.32 -3.40
N GLY A 111 0.45 -7.45 -2.12
CA GLY A 111 1.25 -6.45 -1.40
C GLY A 111 2.65 -6.31 -1.98
N GLU A 112 3.36 -7.42 -2.17
CA GLU A 112 4.69 -7.44 -2.74
C GLU A 112 4.76 -6.78 -4.12
N ILE A 113 3.81 -7.13 -5.01
CA ILE A 113 3.77 -6.59 -6.38
C ILE A 113 3.49 -5.08 -6.36
N ASN A 114 2.50 -4.64 -5.58
CA ASN A 114 2.13 -3.23 -5.55
C ASN A 114 3.11 -2.36 -4.74
N LEU A 115 3.75 -2.91 -3.69
CA LEU A 115 4.85 -2.21 -3.01
C LEU A 115 6.06 -2.05 -3.94
N LEU A 116 6.41 -3.09 -4.73
CA LEU A 116 7.44 -2.96 -5.76
C LEU A 116 7.08 -1.87 -6.78
N LEU A 117 5.82 -1.83 -7.26
CA LEU A 117 5.34 -0.79 -8.16
C LEU A 117 5.57 0.61 -7.56
N ILE A 118 5.18 0.81 -6.29
CA ILE A 118 5.37 2.09 -5.58
C ILE A 118 6.86 2.45 -5.48
N MET A 119 7.71 1.49 -5.10
CA MET A 119 9.15 1.71 -4.98
C MET A 119 9.77 2.10 -6.34
N LEU A 120 9.36 1.45 -7.42
CA LEU A 120 9.83 1.77 -8.78
C LEU A 120 9.36 3.15 -9.22
N MET A 121 8.11 3.52 -8.96
CA MET A 121 7.57 4.86 -9.25
C MET A 121 8.34 5.94 -8.47
N LYS A 122 8.58 5.75 -7.16
CA LYS A 122 9.39 6.65 -6.34
C LYS A 122 10.83 6.76 -6.86
N SER A 123 11.44 5.65 -7.28
CA SER A 123 12.80 5.65 -7.83
C SER A 123 12.90 6.38 -9.17
N ALA A 124 11.81 6.47 -9.92
CA ALA A 124 11.69 7.20 -11.18
C ALA A 124 11.26 8.67 -11.00
N GLY A 125 11.18 9.15 -9.74
CA GLY A 125 10.87 10.56 -9.41
C GLY A 125 9.38 10.90 -9.38
N LEU A 126 8.49 9.91 -9.32
CA LEU A 126 7.05 10.15 -9.16
C LEU A 126 6.66 10.21 -7.68
N GLU A 127 5.70 11.08 -7.34
CA GLU A 127 5.11 11.17 -6.02
C GLU A 127 4.10 10.03 -5.82
N ALA A 128 4.61 8.85 -5.51
CA ALA A 128 3.83 7.65 -5.32
C ALA A 128 3.76 7.27 -3.83
N GLU A 129 2.56 6.97 -3.34
CA GLU A 129 2.34 6.53 -1.95
C GLU A 129 1.46 5.27 -1.92
N PRO A 130 1.58 4.42 -0.88
CA PRO A 130 0.69 3.30 -0.70
C PRO A 130 -0.69 3.77 -0.25
N LEU A 131 -1.74 3.31 -0.93
CA LEU A 131 -3.12 3.38 -0.47
C LEU A 131 -3.57 1.98 -0.06
N VAL A 132 -3.81 1.78 1.24
CA VAL A 132 -4.18 0.48 1.79
C VAL A 132 -5.70 0.38 1.88
N LEU A 133 -6.25 -0.77 1.49
CA LEU A 133 -7.67 -1.00 1.26
C LEU A 133 -8.14 -2.28 1.96
N ALA A 134 -9.45 -2.36 2.20
CA ALA A 134 -10.16 -3.61 2.45
C ALA A 134 -10.79 -4.10 1.15
N THR A 135 -10.58 -5.37 0.78
CA THR A 135 -11.37 -5.98 -0.29
C THR A 135 -12.77 -6.30 0.23
N ILE A 136 -13.75 -6.40 -0.67
CA ILE A 136 -15.14 -6.74 -0.31
C ILE A 136 -15.20 -8.04 0.49
N ARG A 137 -14.36 -9.01 0.17
CA ARG A 137 -14.30 -10.31 0.87
C ARG A 137 -13.77 -10.20 2.29
N ASN A 138 -12.96 -9.17 2.59
CA ASN A 138 -12.45 -8.91 3.94
C ASN A 138 -13.43 -8.15 4.83
N GLY A 139 -14.57 -7.72 4.28
CA GLY A 139 -15.61 -6.97 4.96
C GLY A 139 -15.50 -5.46 4.75
N LEU A 140 -16.44 -4.75 5.36
CA LEU A 140 -16.46 -3.29 5.28
C LEU A 140 -15.56 -2.67 6.33
N LEU A 141 -14.94 -1.55 5.98
CA LEU A 141 -14.19 -0.74 6.95
C LEU A 141 -15.14 -0.18 8.00
N MET A 142 -14.79 -0.37 9.26
CA MET A 142 -15.55 0.16 10.40
C MET A 142 -14.83 1.42 10.91
N ASP A 143 -15.31 2.59 10.55
CA ASP A 143 -14.71 3.87 10.95
C ASP A 143 -14.64 4.07 12.46
N HIS A 144 -15.61 3.50 13.19
CA HIS A 144 -15.69 3.61 14.66
C HIS A 144 -14.81 2.60 15.41
N SER A 145 -14.19 1.63 14.71
CA SER A 145 -13.33 0.61 15.31
C SER A 145 -12.21 0.25 14.33
N PRO A 146 -11.24 1.16 14.10
CA PRO A 146 -10.13 0.91 13.19
C PRO A 146 -9.29 -0.29 13.62
N SER A 147 -8.95 -1.15 12.67
CA SER A 147 -8.07 -2.30 12.89
C SER A 147 -7.26 -2.60 11.64
N ILE A 148 -6.00 -2.96 11.82
CA ILE A 148 -5.14 -3.39 10.71
C ILE A 148 -5.68 -4.66 10.04
N ALA A 149 -6.36 -5.53 10.79
CA ALA A 149 -6.97 -6.76 10.26
C ALA A 149 -8.10 -6.52 9.25
N GLN A 150 -8.64 -5.30 9.18
CA GLN A 150 -9.61 -4.92 8.15
C GLN A 150 -8.96 -4.64 6.79
N LEU A 151 -7.64 -4.45 6.76
CA LEU A 151 -6.87 -4.08 5.59
C LEU A 151 -6.16 -5.32 5.04
N ASN A 152 -6.32 -5.59 3.76
CA ASN A 152 -5.72 -6.77 3.12
C ASN A 152 -5.27 -6.53 1.68
N TYR A 153 -5.23 -5.27 1.25
CA TYR A 153 -4.81 -4.92 -0.09
C TYR A 153 -4.10 -3.56 -0.11
N VAL A 154 -3.18 -3.37 -1.00
CA VAL A 154 -2.51 -2.10 -1.24
C VAL A 154 -2.45 -1.81 -2.73
N VAL A 155 -2.63 -0.54 -3.11
CA VAL A 155 -2.45 -0.04 -4.47
C VAL A 155 -1.53 1.18 -4.46
N ALA A 156 -0.92 1.51 -5.59
CA ALA A 156 -0.15 2.74 -5.70
C ALA A 156 -1.09 3.92 -5.94
N PHE A 157 -1.01 4.92 -5.07
CA PHE A 157 -1.58 6.25 -5.27
C PHE A 157 -0.48 7.17 -5.79
N VAL A 158 -0.72 7.86 -6.89
CA VAL A 158 0.23 8.80 -7.50
C VAL A 158 -0.47 10.13 -7.73
N ASP A 159 0.10 11.20 -7.19
CA ASP A 159 -0.32 12.55 -7.54
C ASP A 159 0.50 13.05 -8.73
N ILE A 160 -0.19 13.42 -9.81
CA ILE A 160 0.44 14.02 -10.98
C ILE A 160 -0.18 15.39 -11.22
N LYS A 161 0.52 16.45 -10.82
CA LYS A 161 0.09 17.85 -10.97
C LYS A 161 -1.29 18.11 -10.34
N GLY A 162 -1.53 17.58 -9.14
CA GLY A 162 -2.81 17.73 -8.42
C GLY A 162 -3.93 16.80 -8.91
N LYS A 163 -3.62 15.85 -9.80
CA LYS A 163 -4.57 14.82 -10.24
C LYS A 163 -4.20 13.48 -9.62
N PRO A 164 -5.10 12.86 -8.85
CA PRO A 164 -4.88 11.56 -8.25
C PRO A 164 -5.06 10.43 -9.27
N PHE A 165 -4.12 9.50 -9.28
CA PHE A 165 -4.19 8.26 -10.05
C PHE A 165 -3.98 7.06 -9.13
N LEU A 166 -4.71 5.98 -9.41
CA LEU A 166 -4.55 4.69 -8.75
C LEU A 166 -3.98 3.68 -9.74
N TYR A 167 -2.99 2.91 -9.28
CA TYR A 167 -2.36 1.87 -10.09
C TYR A 167 -2.31 0.55 -9.32
N ASP A 168 -2.71 -0.52 -10.00
CA ASP A 168 -2.70 -1.88 -9.49
C ASP A 168 -2.02 -2.81 -10.51
N ALA A 169 -0.88 -3.39 -10.14
CA ALA A 169 -0.09 -4.24 -11.03
C ALA A 169 -0.39 -5.74 -10.91
N THR A 170 -1.36 -6.15 -10.10
CA THR A 170 -1.70 -7.57 -9.89
C THR A 170 -2.36 -8.23 -11.10
N SER A 171 -2.93 -7.45 -12.01
CA SER A 171 -3.53 -7.94 -13.25
C SER A 171 -2.88 -7.30 -14.47
N LYS A 172 -2.64 -8.08 -15.51
CA LYS A 172 -2.09 -7.60 -16.79
C LYS A 172 -3.07 -6.71 -17.56
N LEU A 173 -4.33 -6.68 -17.15
CA LEU A 173 -5.42 -5.94 -17.81
C LEU A 173 -5.77 -4.61 -17.13
N THR A 174 -5.27 -4.36 -15.93
CA THR A 174 -5.53 -3.10 -15.24
C THR A 174 -4.79 -1.94 -15.90
N VAL A 175 -5.47 -0.81 -15.97
CA VAL A 175 -4.97 0.49 -16.46
C VAL A 175 -5.09 1.52 -15.33
N PRO A 176 -4.53 2.73 -15.47
CA PRO A 176 -4.70 3.78 -14.46
C PRO A 176 -6.16 3.96 -14.05
N ASN A 177 -6.41 4.12 -12.76
CA ASN A 177 -7.73 4.24 -12.14
C ASN A 177 -8.64 3.00 -12.27
N MET A 178 -8.09 1.86 -12.68
CA MET A 178 -8.76 0.58 -12.65
C MET A 178 -8.12 -0.29 -11.56
N ILE A 179 -8.86 -0.51 -10.49
CA ILE A 179 -8.50 -1.49 -9.45
C ILE A 179 -9.18 -2.80 -9.80
N ARG A 180 -8.47 -3.90 -9.62
CA ARG A 180 -9.04 -5.22 -9.85
C ARG A 180 -10.27 -5.43 -8.96
N PRO A 181 -11.43 -5.85 -9.51
CA PRO A 181 -12.55 -6.29 -8.71
C PRO A 181 -12.16 -7.55 -7.94
N SER A 182 -12.40 -7.52 -6.63
CA SER A 182 -12.15 -8.65 -5.70
C SER A 182 -13.40 -9.48 -5.50
#